data_d8d85428b32fda069522ec793af2ba05
#
_entry.id   d8d85428b32fda069522ec793af2ba05
#
_cell.length_a   1.000
_cell.length_b   1.000
_cell.length_c   1.000
_cell.angle_alpha   90.00
_cell.angle_beta   90.00
_cell.angle_gamma   90.00
#
_symmetry.space_group_name_H-M   'P 1'
#
loop_
_entity.id
_entity.type
_entity.pdbx_description
1 polymer ?
#
loop_
_entity_poly.entity_id
_entity_poly.type
_entity_poly.pdbx_seq_one_letter_code
_entity_poly.pdbx_strand_id
1 'polypeptide(L)'
;MLEKEIFHDGELYDYIFFFEKDSLKMVPLLKGHLFENAKMNVVLPYTQIMDTAVREQEIKRTIAKEKSLGGYYDFPFENDEFVLLEIIKGNSGPVTFGEAVIKDGILQKTKLFSIGADQFFEADDWNYDVYAYNSSTALQAVLSAHVVDMGKPIEKEFFLVEKKKISSGRILKVSKAAILEDTGLCTDLIEELSISRPITGIEVKNGDLLLAASRNRVYTAVVYNEQGTMVADAAITVIRSKGKYTGEYIKMYLDGPVGTLFLETIHAGDALGLKSSRLMRIPFPDAPEEGISTVTELCRTSVKELSAAAANWRESKKRAVQLMMGKS
;
A
#
# COMPACT_ATOMS: atom_id res chain seq x y z
N MET A 1 30.19 -1.47 -15.39
CA MET A 1 31.47 -2.05 -15.87
C MET A 1 32.01 -3.06 -14.85
N LEU A 2 31.12 -3.85 -14.22
CA LEU A 2 31.44 -4.96 -13.29
C LEU A 2 30.99 -6.33 -13.82
N GLU A 3 30.41 -6.35 -15.02
CA GLU A 3 29.66 -7.50 -15.53
C GLU A 3 30.52 -8.62 -16.18
N LYS A 4 31.81 -8.44 -16.35
CA LYS A 4 32.66 -9.41 -17.04
C LYS A 4 33.69 -10.15 -16.19
N GLU A 5 33.87 -9.77 -14.94
CA GLU A 5 34.96 -10.32 -14.12
C GLU A 5 34.53 -11.22 -12.94
N ILE A 6 33.21 -11.34 -12.65
CA ILE A 6 32.75 -12.06 -11.44
C ILE A 6 32.48 -13.55 -11.71
N PHE A 7 32.11 -13.90 -12.93
CA PHE A 7 31.79 -15.29 -13.29
C PHE A 7 32.71 -15.77 -14.40
N HIS A 8 33.53 -16.77 -14.11
CA HIS A 8 34.33 -17.44 -15.11
C HIS A 8 33.48 -18.46 -15.87
N ASP A 9 33.63 -18.52 -17.19
CA ASP A 9 32.94 -19.51 -18.02
C ASP A 9 33.22 -20.94 -17.52
N GLY A 10 32.15 -21.68 -17.18
CA GLY A 10 32.21 -23.04 -16.70
C GLY A 10 32.31 -23.23 -15.17
N GLU A 11 32.45 -22.16 -14.39
CA GLU A 11 32.38 -22.27 -12.93
C GLU A 11 30.93 -22.40 -12.43
N LEU A 12 30.74 -23.28 -11.46
CA LEU A 12 29.46 -23.50 -10.79
C LEU A 12 29.55 -23.13 -9.31
N TYR A 13 28.46 -22.62 -8.77
CA TYR A 13 28.39 -22.12 -7.40
C TYR A 13 27.24 -22.78 -6.63
N ASP A 14 27.45 -23.01 -5.33
CA ASP A 14 26.40 -23.50 -4.41
C ASP A 14 25.47 -22.36 -3.98
N TYR A 15 25.95 -21.12 -4.05
CA TYR A 15 25.20 -19.96 -3.63
C TYR A 15 25.63 -18.70 -4.39
N ILE A 16 24.66 -17.94 -4.86
CA ILE A 16 24.85 -16.63 -5.48
C ILE A 16 23.96 -15.61 -4.74
N PHE A 17 24.53 -14.45 -4.38
CA PHE A 17 23.77 -13.29 -3.94
C PHE A 17 23.99 -12.15 -4.93
N PHE A 18 22.91 -11.60 -5.46
CA PHE A 18 22.97 -10.59 -6.50
C PHE A 18 22.04 -9.42 -6.20
N PHE A 19 22.57 -8.20 -6.30
CA PHE A 19 21.85 -6.95 -6.08
C PHE A 19 22.28 -5.91 -7.10
N GLU A 20 21.44 -5.66 -8.10
CA GLU A 20 21.64 -4.60 -9.08
C GLU A 20 20.32 -4.09 -9.65
N LYS A 21 20.40 -2.91 -10.30
CA LYS A 21 19.21 -2.22 -10.85
C LYS A 21 18.46 -3.05 -11.90
N ASP A 22 19.13 -3.87 -12.68
CA ASP A 22 18.56 -4.73 -13.74
C ASP A 22 18.62 -6.22 -13.38
N SER A 23 18.52 -6.55 -12.11
CA SER A 23 18.74 -7.88 -11.55
C SER A 23 17.87 -8.96 -12.18
N LEU A 24 16.61 -8.67 -12.53
CA LEU A 24 15.72 -9.67 -13.14
C LEU A 24 16.28 -10.21 -14.48
N LYS A 25 16.88 -9.36 -15.29
CA LYS A 25 17.47 -9.74 -16.59
C LYS A 25 18.68 -10.66 -16.46
N MET A 26 19.33 -10.63 -15.30
CA MET A 26 20.50 -11.46 -15.02
C MET A 26 20.14 -12.86 -14.51
N VAL A 27 18.90 -13.09 -14.04
CA VAL A 27 18.49 -14.38 -13.48
C VAL A 27 18.75 -15.58 -14.39
N PRO A 28 18.42 -15.55 -15.69
CA PRO A 28 18.69 -16.71 -16.57
C PRO A 28 20.18 -17.01 -16.69
N LEU A 29 21.03 -15.98 -16.79
CA LEU A 29 22.48 -16.14 -16.89
C LEU A 29 23.05 -16.70 -15.59
N LEU A 30 22.74 -16.07 -14.45
CA LEU A 30 23.26 -16.47 -13.14
C LEU A 30 22.80 -17.87 -12.73
N LYS A 31 21.57 -18.26 -13.10
CA LYS A 31 21.06 -19.62 -12.88
C LYS A 31 21.89 -20.69 -13.61
N GLY A 32 22.47 -20.36 -14.78
CA GLY A 32 23.38 -21.24 -15.52
C GLY A 32 24.64 -21.60 -14.71
N HIS A 33 25.07 -20.73 -13.81
CA HIS A 33 26.25 -20.91 -12.96
C HIS A 33 25.94 -21.58 -11.60
N LEU A 34 24.72 -22.07 -11.37
CA LEU A 34 24.38 -22.82 -10.17
C LEU A 34 24.54 -24.32 -10.34
N PHE A 35 25.02 -25.02 -9.31
CA PHE A 35 24.82 -26.46 -9.18
C PHE A 35 23.34 -26.83 -9.08
N GLU A 36 22.99 -28.09 -9.32
CA GLU A 36 21.65 -28.59 -9.05
C GLU A 36 21.34 -28.49 -7.54
N ASN A 37 20.14 -28.00 -7.23
CA ASN A 37 19.67 -27.68 -5.88
C ASN A 37 20.40 -26.51 -5.19
N ALA A 38 21.32 -25.85 -5.87
CA ALA A 38 21.95 -24.65 -5.38
C ALA A 38 21.01 -23.44 -5.44
N LYS A 39 21.30 -22.45 -4.63
CA LYS A 39 20.41 -21.32 -4.35
C LYS A 39 21.01 -20.00 -4.81
N MET A 40 20.16 -19.16 -5.41
CA MET A 40 20.48 -17.79 -5.73
C MET A 40 19.48 -16.84 -5.05
N ASN A 41 19.98 -15.86 -4.34
CA ASN A 41 19.18 -14.75 -3.82
C ASN A 41 19.38 -13.51 -4.70
N VAL A 42 18.29 -13.01 -5.25
CA VAL A 42 18.27 -11.84 -6.14
C VAL A 42 17.42 -10.76 -5.49
N VAL A 43 18.04 -9.62 -5.21
CA VAL A 43 17.34 -8.44 -4.74
C VAL A 43 17.11 -7.50 -5.93
N LEU A 44 15.88 -7.08 -6.12
CA LEU A 44 15.51 -6.19 -7.22
C LEU A 44 14.43 -5.19 -6.78
N PRO A 45 14.37 -4.01 -7.42
CA PRO A 45 13.30 -3.07 -7.16
C PRO A 45 11.91 -3.68 -7.43
N TYR A 46 10.95 -3.41 -6.57
CA TYR A 46 9.57 -3.89 -6.75
C TYR A 46 8.99 -3.52 -8.12
N THR A 47 9.37 -2.36 -8.65
CA THR A 47 8.95 -1.90 -9.98
C THR A 47 9.35 -2.87 -11.10
N GLN A 48 10.48 -3.58 -10.98
CA GLN A 48 10.88 -4.58 -11.98
C GLN A 48 9.99 -5.83 -11.94
N ILE A 49 9.57 -6.25 -10.76
CA ILE A 49 8.62 -7.37 -10.63
C ILE A 49 7.27 -6.99 -11.25
N MET A 50 6.86 -5.74 -11.10
CA MET A 50 5.59 -5.25 -11.65
C MET A 50 5.68 -4.79 -13.10
N ASP A 51 6.90 -4.81 -13.69
CA ASP A 51 7.09 -4.43 -15.09
C ASP A 51 6.35 -5.39 -16.04
N THR A 52 5.62 -4.79 -16.98
CA THR A 52 4.83 -5.49 -18.01
C THR A 52 5.55 -5.58 -19.35
N ALA A 53 6.80 -5.13 -19.43
CA ALA A 53 7.59 -5.27 -20.66
C ALA A 53 7.74 -6.75 -21.05
N VAL A 54 7.71 -7.03 -22.36
CA VAL A 54 7.65 -8.40 -22.89
C VAL A 54 8.78 -9.27 -22.34
N ARG A 55 9.99 -8.72 -22.30
CA ARG A 55 11.19 -9.46 -21.84
C ARG A 55 11.10 -9.85 -20.37
N GLU A 56 10.68 -8.94 -19.51
CA GLU A 56 10.51 -9.16 -18.07
C GLU A 56 9.40 -10.19 -17.82
N GLN A 57 8.32 -10.14 -18.57
CA GLN A 57 7.26 -11.14 -18.51
C GLN A 57 7.73 -12.54 -18.93
N GLU A 58 8.52 -12.64 -19.99
CA GLU A 58 9.11 -13.92 -20.44
C GLU A 58 10.02 -14.53 -19.36
N ILE A 59 10.86 -13.72 -18.70
CA ILE A 59 11.74 -14.19 -17.62
C ILE A 59 10.91 -14.69 -16.45
N LYS A 60 9.90 -13.94 -16.01
CA LYS A 60 8.99 -14.33 -14.93
C LYS A 60 8.28 -15.65 -15.23
N ARG A 61 7.71 -15.78 -16.43
CA ARG A 61 7.05 -17.02 -16.86
C ARG A 61 8.02 -18.20 -16.92
N THR A 62 9.25 -17.97 -17.34
CA THR A 62 10.27 -19.02 -17.36
C THR A 62 10.58 -19.50 -15.94
N ILE A 63 10.82 -18.58 -15.01
CA ILE A 63 11.06 -18.92 -13.58
C ILE A 63 9.90 -19.74 -13.01
N ALA A 64 8.65 -19.29 -13.25
CA ALA A 64 7.46 -19.97 -12.75
C ALA A 64 7.27 -21.35 -13.41
N LYS A 65 7.41 -21.45 -14.73
CA LYS A 65 7.28 -22.71 -15.50
C LYS A 65 8.31 -23.75 -15.09
N GLU A 66 9.52 -23.33 -14.84
CA GLU A 66 10.60 -24.22 -14.38
C GLU A 66 10.50 -24.55 -12.88
N LYS A 67 9.50 -24.00 -12.20
CA LYS A 67 9.30 -24.12 -10.73
C LYS A 67 10.55 -23.76 -9.93
N SER A 68 11.40 -22.89 -10.48
CA SER A 68 12.67 -22.55 -9.85
C SER A 68 12.56 -21.47 -8.76
N LEU A 69 11.40 -20.85 -8.58
CA LEU A 69 11.17 -19.93 -7.47
C LEU A 69 10.95 -20.71 -6.18
N GLY A 70 11.88 -20.61 -5.24
CA GLY A 70 11.79 -21.20 -3.89
C GLY A 70 11.24 -20.22 -2.85
N GLY A 71 11.48 -18.91 -3.05
CA GLY A 71 11.00 -17.89 -2.15
C GLY A 71 10.79 -16.53 -2.80
N TYR A 72 9.82 -15.80 -2.28
CA TYR A 72 9.47 -14.44 -2.67
C TYR A 72 9.21 -13.62 -1.42
N TYR A 73 10.05 -12.63 -1.15
CA TYR A 73 9.98 -11.86 0.09
C TYR A 73 9.88 -10.37 -0.22
N ASP A 74 8.90 -9.69 0.40
CA ASP A 74 8.90 -8.25 0.47
C ASP A 74 10.11 -7.78 1.29
N PHE A 75 10.93 -6.92 0.72
CA PHE A 75 12.21 -6.50 1.29
C PHE A 75 12.33 -4.97 1.27
N PRO A 76 11.68 -4.28 2.21
CA PRO A 76 11.85 -2.85 2.35
C PRO A 76 13.27 -2.54 2.81
N PHE A 77 13.97 -1.70 2.08
CA PHE A 77 15.32 -1.26 2.43
C PHE A 77 15.43 0.25 2.27
N GLU A 78 15.84 0.95 3.34
CA GLU A 78 15.85 2.41 3.42
C GLU A 78 14.45 2.99 3.12
N ASN A 79 14.29 3.73 2.01
CA ASN A 79 13.03 4.33 1.59
C ASN A 79 12.46 3.69 0.31
N ASP A 80 13.10 2.63 -0.17
CA ASP A 80 12.76 1.99 -1.43
C ASP A 80 12.11 0.62 -1.20
N GLU A 81 11.24 0.23 -2.14
CA GLU A 81 10.59 -1.07 -2.16
C GLU A 81 11.38 -2.04 -3.02
N PHE A 82 11.94 -3.05 -2.38
CA PHE A 82 12.62 -4.15 -3.04
C PHE A 82 11.89 -5.47 -2.84
N VAL A 83 12.22 -6.43 -3.65
CA VAL A 83 11.84 -7.82 -3.52
C VAL A 83 13.10 -8.67 -3.45
N LEU A 84 13.12 -9.62 -2.52
CA LEU A 84 14.12 -10.67 -2.48
C LEU A 84 13.52 -11.95 -3.08
N LEU A 85 14.04 -12.38 -4.23
CA LEU A 85 13.70 -13.67 -4.84
C LEU A 85 14.75 -14.71 -4.46
N GLU A 86 14.28 -15.87 -4.04
CA GLU A 86 15.11 -17.05 -3.83
C GLU A 86 14.88 -18.03 -5.00
N ILE A 87 15.85 -18.14 -5.88
CA ILE A 87 15.82 -19.02 -7.04
C ILE A 87 16.62 -20.28 -6.69
N ILE A 88 16.02 -21.45 -6.89
CA ILE A 88 16.65 -22.76 -6.63
C ILE A 88 16.65 -23.53 -7.93
N LYS A 89 17.82 -23.90 -8.41
CA LYS A 89 17.94 -24.72 -9.61
C LYS A 89 17.43 -26.14 -9.34
N GLY A 90 16.54 -26.64 -10.20
CA GLY A 90 15.94 -27.97 -10.01
C GLY A 90 14.88 -28.04 -8.89
N ASN A 91 14.40 -26.89 -8.38
CA ASN A 91 13.34 -26.90 -7.37
C ASN A 91 12.04 -27.49 -7.93
N SER A 92 11.34 -28.27 -7.08
CA SER A 92 9.97 -28.76 -7.34
C SER A 92 9.04 -28.53 -6.15
N GLY A 93 9.56 -27.84 -5.14
CA GLY A 93 8.84 -27.54 -3.90
C GLY A 93 7.90 -26.34 -4.00
N PRO A 94 7.17 -26.05 -2.91
CA PRO A 94 6.32 -24.87 -2.86
C PRO A 94 7.14 -23.58 -2.90
N VAL A 95 6.49 -22.49 -3.28
CA VAL A 95 7.03 -21.15 -3.17
C VAL A 95 6.74 -20.60 -1.78
N THR A 96 7.77 -20.20 -1.05
CA THR A 96 7.62 -19.58 0.27
C THR A 96 7.56 -18.05 0.13
N PHE A 97 6.51 -17.46 0.62
CA PHE A 97 6.32 -16.01 0.69
C PHE A 97 6.57 -15.51 2.10
N GLY A 98 6.96 -14.24 2.22
CA GLY A 98 7.16 -13.61 3.53
C GLY A 98 7.70 -12.19 3.41
N GLU A 99 8.13 -11.65 4.54
CA GLU A 99 8.86 -10.39 4.63
C GLU A 99 10.32 -10.70 4.97
N ALA A 100 11.25 -9.98 4.36
CA ALA A 100 12.67 -10.05 4.65
C ALA A 100 13.15 -8.71 5.18
N VAL A 101 13.91 -8.71 6.26
CA VAL A 101 14.50 -7.51 6.87
C VAL A 101 15.93 -7.79 7.28
N ILE A 102 16.81 -6.77 7.24
CA ILE A 102 18.14 -6.85 7.82
C ILE A 102 18.07 -6.31 9.24
N LYS A 103 18.33 -7.15 10.21
CA LYS A 103 18.42 -6.78 11.62
C LYS A 103 19.78 -7.21 12.17
N ASP A 104 20.51 -6.25 12.72
CA ASP A 104 21.88 -6.48 13.25
C ASP A 104 22.84 -7.10 12.21
N GLY A 105 22.70 -6.71 10.94
CA GLY A 105 23.49 -7.23 9.82
C GLY A 105 23.07 -8.64 9.34
N ILE A 106 22.00 -9.21 9.90
CA ILE A 106 21.52 -10.56 9.58
C ILE A 106 20.18 -10.43 8.83
N LEU A 107 20.07 -11.13 7.69
CA LEU A 107 18.82 -11.26 6.95
C LEU A 107 17.85 -12.16 7.73
N GLN A 108 16.74 -11.61 8.18
CA GLN A 108 15.66 -12.33 8.84
C GLN A 108 14.44 -12.39 7.93
N LYS A 109 13.82 -13.57 7.87
CA LYS A 109 12.59 -13.82 7.11
C LYS A 109 11.46 -14.06 8.11
N THR A 110 10.36 -13.32 7.93
CA THR A 110 9.19 -13.33 8.84
C THR A 110 7.89 -13.46 8.07
N LYS A 111 6.77 -13.65 8.75
CA LYS A 111 5.41 -13.79 8.18
C LYS A 111 5.36 -14.82 7.05
N LEU A 112 5.98 -15.97 7.25
CA LEU A 112 6.15 -16.99 6.23
C LEU A 112 4.84 -17.76 5.99
N PHE A 113 4.50 -17.92 4.71
CA PHE A 113 3.48 -18.84 4.22
C PHE A 113 3.94 -19.44 2.90
N SER A 114 3.30 -20.53 2.45
CA SER A 114 3.71 -21.20 1.21
C SER A 114 2.50 -21.52 0.34
N ILE A 115 2.71 -21.47 -0.97
CA ILE A 115 1.75 -21.92 -1.98
C ILE A 115 2.39 -22.94 -2.91
N GLY A 116 1.59 -23.81 -3.50
CA GLY A 116 2.11 -24.78 -4.47
C GLY A 116 2.73 -24.09 -5.68
N ALA A 117 3.84 -24.65 -6.20
CA ALA A 117 4.49 -24.08 -7.38
C ALA A 117 3.56 -24.06 -8.61
N ASP A 118 2.69 -25.06 -8.77
CA ASP A 118 1.69 -25.09 -9.84
C ASP A 118 0.64 -23.99 -9.66
N GLN A 119 0.16 -23.79 -8.44
CA GLN A 119 -0.78 -22.71 -8.13
C GLN A 119 -0.16 -21.33 -8.42
N PHE A 120 1.12 -21.12 -8.11
CA PHE A 120 1.83 -19.90 -8.43
C PHE A 120 1.96 -19.70 -9.95
N PHE A 121 2.32 -20.77 -10.67
CA PHE A 121 2.44 -20.74 -12.13
C PHE A 121 1.11 -20.45 -12.83
N GLU A 122 0.02 -21.10 -12.40
CA GLU A 122 -1.33 -20.92 -12.96
C GLU A 122 -1.89 -19.51 -12.70
N ALA A 123 -1.60 -18.94 -11.54
CA ALA A 123 -2.04 -17.58 -11.20
C ALA A 123 -1.36 -16.52 -12.08
N ASP A 124 -0.14 -16.77 -12.59
CA ASP A 124 0.71 -15.83 -13.36
C ASP A 124 0.75 -14.41 -12.75
N ASP A 125 0.63 -14.34 -11.43
CA ASP A 125 0.62 -13.09 -10.67
C ASP A 125 1.88 -13.00 -9.79
N TRP A 126 2.65 -11.92 -9.98
CA TRP A 126 3.87 -11.65 -9.25
C TRP A 126 3.67 -10.60 -8.15
N ASN A 127 2.42 -10.36 -7.80
CA ASN A 127 2.08 -9.46 -6.72
C ASN A 127 2.03 -10.20 -5.39
N TYR A 128 3.02 -9.93 -4.53
CA TYR A 128 3.09 -10.46 -3.17
C TYR A 128 1.78 -10.31 -2.39
N ASP A 129 1.13 -9.15 -2.50
CA ASP A 129 -0.04 -8.81 -1.69
C ASP A 129 -1.25 -9.70 -1.96
N VAL A 130 -1.42 -10.15 -3.20
CA VAL A 130 -2.51 -11.11 -3.54
C VAL A 130 -2.37 -12.37 -2.72
N TYR A 131 -1.16 -12.89 -2.61
CA TYR A 131 -0.89 -14.11 -1.84
C TYR A 131 -0.93 -13.87 -0.34
N ALA A 132 -0.38 -12.76 0.14
CA ALA A 132 -0.41 -12.38 1.55
C ALA A 132 -1.84 -12.21 2.07
N TYR A 133 -2.73 -11.58 1.30
CA TYR A 133 -4.14 -11.47 1.67
C TYR A 133 -4.82 -12.84 1.77
N ASN A 134 -4.63 -13.69 0.77
CA ASN A 134 -5.26 -15.00 0.73
C ASN A 134 -4.75 -15.94 1.85
N SER A 135 -3.56 -15.71 2.36
CA SER A 135 -2.96 -16.52 3.43
C SER A 135 -3.18 -15.97 4.84
N SER A 136 -3.72 -14.75 4.98
CA SER A 136 -4.00 -14.15 6.30
C SER A 136 -5.11 -14.91 7.02
N THR A 137 -4.77 -15.65 8.08
CA THR A 137 -5.74 -16.42 8.88
C THR A 137 -6.81 -15.52 9.50
N ALA A 138 -6.43 -14.33 9.99
CA ALA A 138 -7.35 -13.38 10.57
C ALA A 138 -8.34 -12.85 9.53
N LEU A 139 -7.84 -12.50 8.32
CA LEU A 139 -8.68 -12.05 7.22
C LEU A 139 -9.64 -13.16 6.77
N GLN A 140 -9.15 -14.39 6.58
CA GLN A 140 -9.98 -15.52 6.18
C GLN A 140 -11.07 -15.84 7.21
N ALA A 141 -10.76 -15.75 8.51
CA ALA A 141 -11.76 -15.93 9.57
C ALA A 141 -12.87 -14.86 9.49
N VAL A 142 -12.51 -13.59 9.26
CA VAL A 142 -13.50 -12.50 9.13
C VAL A 142 -14.32 -12.64 7.86
N LEU A 143 -13.71 -12.96 6.74
CA LEU A 143 -14.41 -13.18 5.47
C LEU A 143 -15.41 -14.33 5.59
N SER A 144 -15.00 -15.45 6.19
CA SER A 144 -15.88 -16.62 6.41
C SER A 144 -17.05 -16.30 7.33
N ALA A 145 -16.82 -15.48 8.39
CA ALA A 145 -17.87 -15.10 9.33
C ALA A 145 -18.90 -14.12 8.74
N HIS A 146 -18.50 -13.30 7.77
CA HIS A 146 -19.35 -12.22 7.22
C HIS A 146 -19.91 -12.53 5.84
N VAL A 147 -19.55 -13.66 5.23
CA VAL A 147 -20.01 -14.04 3.86
C VAL A 147 -19.85 -12.87 2.87
N VAL A 148 -18.71 -12.21 2.90
CA VAL A 148 -18.46 -11.06 2.02
C VAL A 148 -18.00 -11.58 0.67
N ASP A 149 -18.80 -11.28 -0.38
CA ASP A 149 -18.33 -11.43 -1.74
C ASP A 149 -17.29 -10.32 -2.01
N MET A 150 -16.04 -10.72 -2.08
CA MET A 150 -14.92 -9.83 -2.32
C MET A 150 -14.89 -9.48 -3.81
N GLY A 151 -15.68 -8.47 -4.18
CA GLY A 151 -15.90 -8.03 -5.55
C GLY A 151 -14.64 -7.65 -6.34
N LYS A 152 -14.38 -6.37 -6.47
CA LYS A 152 -13.33 -5.85 -7.32
C LYS A 152 -12.31 -5.02 -6.51
N PRO A 153 -11.05 -4.89 -6.98
CA PRO A 153 -10.08 -4.04 -6.32
C PRO A 153 -10.44 -2.55 -6.46
N ILE A 154 -10.02 -1.75 -5.47
CA ILE A 154 -10.27 -0.29 -5.42
C ILE A 154 -9.86 0.40 -6.72
N GLU A 155 -8.77 0.01 -7.34
CA GLU A 155 -8.27 0.59 -8.60
C GLU A 155 -9.25 0.52 -9.78
N LYS A 156 -10.24 -0.37 -9.75
CA LYS A 156 -11.26 -0.44 -10.81
C LYS A 156 -12.19 0.76 -10.77
N GLU A 157 -12.53 1.25 -9.58
CA GLU A 157 -13.53 2.30 -9.36
C GLU A 157 -12.94 3.63 -8.84
N PHE A 158 -11.66 3.62 -8.45
CA PHE A 158 -10.95 4.78 -7.92
C PHE A 158 -9.58 4.93 -8.60
N PHE A 159 -8.99 6.10 -8.45
CA PHE A 159 -7.61 6.35 -8.86
C PHE A 159 -6.88 7.17 -7.79
N LEU A 160 -5.57 7.01 -7.75
CA LEU A 160 -4.69 7.84 -6.95
C LEU A 160 -4.60 9.24 -7.54
N VAL A 161 -4.77 10.25 -6.71
CA VAL A 161 -4.62 11.63 -7.14
C VAL A 161 -3.14 11.97 -7.16
N GLU A 162 -2.63 12.26 -8.34
CA GLU A 162 -1.24 12.62 -8.54
C GLU A 162 -0.92 14.06 -8.16
N LYS A 163 0.35 14.31 -7.86
CA LYS A 163 0.86 15.66 -7.64
C LYS A 163 0.75 16.46 -8.93
N LYS A 164 0.26 17.68 -8.79
CA LYS A 164 0.19 18.64 -9.91
C LYS A 164 0.70 20.02 -9.50
N LYS A 165 0.88 20.90 -10.48
CA LYS A 165 1.25 22.27 -10.25
C LYS A 165 0.02 23.05 -9.72
N ILE A 166 0.14 23.62 -8.53
CA ILE A 166 -0.85 24.47 -7.87
C ILE A 166 -0.44 25.92 -8.09
N SER A 167 -1.35 26.72 -8.61
CA SER A 167 -1.09 28.15 -8.85
C SER A 167 -0.84 28.92 -7.56
N SER A 168 -0.11 30.04 -7.66
CA SER A 168 0.02 30.98 -6.55
C SER A 168 -1.35 31.50 -6.11
N GLY A 169 -1.48 31.78 -4.82
CA GLY A 169 -2.72 32.25 -4.23
C GLY A 169 -2.95 31.67 -2.83
N ARG A 170 -4.18 31.78 -2.36
CA ARG A 170 -4.61 31.25 -1.07
C ARG A 170 -4.92 29.77 -1.18
N ILE A 171 -4.34 28.97 -0.31
CA ILE A 171 -4.59 27.53 -0.25
C ILE A 171 -4.92 27.09 1.18
N LEU A 172 -5.66 26.00 1.30
CA LEU A 172 -5.95 25.29 2.54
C LEU A 172 -5.09 24.02 2.59
N LYS A 173 -4.09 24.02 3.46
CA LYS A 173 -3.17 22.89 3.61
C LYS A 173 -3.72 21.88 4.61
N VAL A 174 -3.91 20.64 4.16
CA VAL A 174 -4.33 19.50 4.97
C VAL A 174 -3.11 18.72 5.43
N SER A 175 -2.87 18.69 6.73
CA SER A 175 -1.82 17.87 7.37
C SER A 175 -2.41 16.55 7.90
N LYS A 176 -1.54 15.58 8.24
CA LYS A 176 -1.99 14.34 8.94
C LYS A 176 -2.82 14.63 10.19
N ALA A 177 -2.48 15.68 10.93
CA ALA A 177 -3.20 16.05 12.15
C ALA A 177 -4.66 16.43 11.89
N ALA A 178 -4.98 16.87 10.67
CA ALA A 178 -6.35 17.20 10.30
C ALA A 178 -7.22 15.97 9.99
N ILE A 179 -6.62 14.77 9.88
CA ILE A 179 -7.34 13.52 9.66
C ILE A 179 -7.49 12.83 10.99
N LEU A 180 -8.71 12.83 11.52
CA LEU A 180 -9.04 12.27 12.82
C LEU A 180 -9.78 10.94 12.66
N GLU A 181 -9.53 10.06 13.62
CA GLU A 181 -10.25 8.80 13.76
C GLU A 181 -11.74 9.06 13.97
N ASP A 182 -12.57 8.33 13.22
CA ASP A 182 -14.04 8.33 13.30
C ASP A 182 -14.72 9.70 13.12
N THR A 183 -13.97 10.79 13.12
CA THR A 183 -14.51 12.14 12.97
C THR A 183 -14.31 12.76 11.59
N GLY A 184 -13.56 12.07 10.73
CA GLY A 184 -13.23 12.57 9.40
C GLY A 184 -12.24 13.74 9.41
N LEU A 185 -12.45 14.73 8.55
CA LEU A 185 -11.55 15.86 8.40
C LEU A 185 -11.83 16.95 9.44
N CYS A 186 -10.81 17.26 10.23
CA CYS A 186 -10.85 18.33 11.22
C CYS A 186 -10.52 19.69 10.59
N THR A 187 -11.54 20.50 10.31
CA THR A 187 -11.40 21.77 9.62
C THR A 187 -10.64 22.83 10.40
N ASP A 188 -10.68 22.81 11.72
CA ASP A 188 -9.95 23.74 12.60
C ASP A 188 -8.43 23.43 12.68
N LEU A 189 -7.98 22.29 12.14
CA LEU A 189 -6.58 21.95 12.00
C LEU A 189 -6.05 22.09 10.57
N ILE A 190 -6.83 22.67 9.66
CA ILE A 190 -6.41 23.01 8.31
C ILE A 190 -5.75 24.39 8.33
N GLU A 191 -4.51 24.43 7.82
CA GLU A 191 -3.74 25.67 7.74
C GLU A 191 -4.12 26.44 6.49
N GLU A 192 -4.45 27.72 6.66
CA GLU A 192 -4.60 28.63 5.55
C GLU A 192 -3.26 29.28 5.22
N LEU A 193 -2.78 29.12 4.00
CA LEU A 193 -1.49 29.61 3.53
C LEU A 193 -1.65 30.45 2.26
N SER A 194 -0.88 31.54 2.18
CA SER A 194 -0.71 32.32 0.95
C SER A 194 0.60 31.94 0.27
N ILE A 195 0.51 31.36 -0.92
CA ILE A 195 1.68 30.98 -1.71
C ILE A 195 1.97 32.02 -2.79
N SER A 196 3.18 32.56 -2.78
CA SER A 196 3.61 33.60 -3.73
C SER A 196 4.08 33.05 -5.08
N ARG A 197 4.41 31.74 -5.13
CA ARG A 197 4.87 31.04 -6.33
C ARG A 197 4.13 29.72 -6.47
N PRO A 198 3.93 29.20 -7.70
CA PRO A 198 3.35 27.88 -7.90
C PRO A 198 4.14 26.80 -7.16
N ILE A 199 3.44 25.90 -6.48
CA ILE A 199 4.00 24.72 -5.79
C ILE A 199 3.54 23.42 -6.46
N THR A 200 4.25 22.32 -6.22
CA THR A 200 3.77 20.99 -6.58
C THR A 200 3.09 20.36 -5.37
N GLY A 201 1.84 19.92 -5.53
CA GLY A 201 1.05 19.33 -4.46
C GLY A 201 -0.09 18.46 -4.96
N ILE A 202 -0.76 17.79 -4.05
CA ILE A 202 -1.95 16.97 -4.34
C ILE A 202 -3.18 17.83 -4.06
N GLU A 203 -3.88 18.24 -5.12
CA GLU A 203 -5.12 18.98 -4.96
C GLU A 203 -6.27 18.05 -4.60
N VAL A 204 -6.97 18.40 -3.53
CA VAL A 204 -8.07 17.63 -2.95
C VAL A 204 -9.40 18.25 -3.33
N LYS A 205 -10.40 17.43 -3.65
CA LYS A 205 -11.76 17.84 -4.02
C LYS A 205 -12.81 17.21 -3.12
N ASN A 206 -14.02 17.77 -3.17
CA ASN A 206 -15.17 17.16 -2.49
C ASN A 206 -15.37 15.71 -2.92
N GLY A 207 -15.62 14.83 -1.96
CA GLY A 207 -15.78 13.39 -2.14
C GLY A 207 -14.47 12.60 -2.25
N ASP A 208 -13.29 13.25 -2.25
CA ASP A 208 -12.02 12.54 -2.17
C ASP A 208 -11.88 11.86 -0.82
N LEU A 209 -11.33 10.66 -0.81
CA LEU A 209 -10.94 9.97 0.41
C LEU A 209 -9.45 10.18 0.66
N LEU A 210 -9.15 10.68 1.85
CA LEU A 210 -7.80 10.88 2.38
C LEU A 210 -7.44 9.72 3.29
N LEU A 211 -6.22 9.22 3.18
CA LEU A 211 -5.68 8.20 4.06
C LEU A 211 -4.36 8.68 4.64
N ALA A 212 -4.21 8.57 5.95
CA ALA A 212 -3.00 8.94 6.68
C ALA A 212 -2.55 7.79 7.58
N ALA A 213 -1.36 7.27 7.33
CA ALA A 213 -0.78 6.23 8.17
C ALA A 213 -0.15 6.81 9.44
N SER A 214 -0.38 6.15 10.56
CA SER A 214 0.26 6.39 11.86
C SER A 214 0.98 5.09 12.28
N ARG A 215 1.74 5.11 13.39
CA ARG A 215 2.47 3.92 13.86
C ARG A 215 1.63 2.66 13.98
N ASN A 216 0.36 2.78 14.36
CA ASN A 216 -0.47 1.64 14.74
C ASN A 216 -1.70 1.44 13.85
N ARG A 217 -2.04 2.39 12.99
CA ARG A 217 -3.22 2.29 12.13
C ARG A 217 -3.23 3.32 11.01
N VAL A 218 -4.12 3.10 10.07
CA VAL A 218 -4.45 4.05 9.01
C VAL A 218 -5.73 4.77 9.37
N TYR A 219 -5.72 6.08 9.27
CA TYR A 219 -6.90 6.93 9.44
C TYR A 219 -7.46 7.32 8.09
N THR A 220 -8.76 7.45 8.00
CA THR A 220 -9.47 7.81 6.78
C THR A 220 -10.34 9.04 7.00
N ALA A 221 -10.44 9.93 6.00
CA ALA A 221 -11.35 11.07 6.04
C ALA A 221 -11.88 11.38 4.65
N VAL A 222 -13.18 11.63 4.53
CA VAL A 222 -13.77 12.17 3.30
C VAL A 222 -13.76 13.68 3.33
N VAL A 223 -13.46 14.27 2.19
CA VAL A 223 -13.39 15.72 2.04
C VAL A 223 -14.75 16.32 1.77
N TYR A 224 -15.14 17.26 2.59
CA TYR A 224 -16.27 18.16 2.38
C TYR A 224 -15.73 19.59 2.43
N ASN A 225 -15.41 20.16 1.28
CA ASN A 225 -14.90 21.52 1.18
C ASN A 225 -15.60 22.25 0.04
N GLU A 226 -16.28 23.29 0.36
CA GLU A 226 -16.95 24.19 -0.61
C GLU A 226 -16.14 25.47 -0.85
N GLN A 227 -15.04 25.68 -0.12
CA GLN A 227 -14.31 26.94 -0.10
C GLN A 227 -12.82 26.75 -0.41
N GLY A 228 -12.39 27.27 -1.55
CA GLY A 228 -10.97 27.44 -1.87
C GLY A 228 -10.23 26.18 -2.35
N THR A 229 -8.96 26.36 -2.68
CA THR A 229 -8.07 25.29 -3.14
C THR A 229 -7.48 24.55 -1.94
N MET A 230 -7.85 23.30 -1.76
CA MET A 230 -7.32 22.43 -0.71
C MET A 230 -6.16 21.59 -1.24
N VAL A 231 -5.07 21.51 -0.49
CA VAL A 231 -3.84 20.77 -0.85
C VAL A 231 -3.44 19.83 0.28
N ALA A 232 -3.34 18.56 -0.02
CA ALA A 232 -2.88 17.55 0.94
C ALA A 232 -1.37 17.57 1.10
N ASP A 233 -0.91 17.30 2.33
CA ASP A 233 0.49 17.03 2.63
C ASP A 233 0.98 15.77 1.88
N ALA A 234 2.27 15.71 1.58
CA ALA A 234 2.90 14.58 0.89
C ALA A 234 2.75 13.23 1.63
N ALA A 235 2.50 13.28 2.94
CA ALA A 235 2.28 12.09 3.78
C ALA A 235 0.84 11.56 3.77
N ILE A 236 -0.04 12.18 2.96
CA ILE A 236 -1.45 11.77 2.82
C ILE A 236 -1.63 11.13 1.44
N THR A 237 -2.19 9.95 1.41
CA THR A 237 -2.66 9.32 0.17
C THR A 237 -4.07 9.81 -0.13
N VAL A 238 -4.30 10.23 -1.36
CA VAL A 238 -5.61 10.73 -1.82
C VAL A 238 -6.13 9.82 -2.92
N ILE A 239 -7.32 9.25 -2.74
CA ILE A 239 -8.01 8.49 -3.78
C ILE A 239 -9.31 9.18 -4.18
N ARG A 240 -9.63 9.13 -5.47
CA ARG A 240 -10.80 9.76 -6.06
C ARG A 240 -11.63 8.77 -6.83
N SER A 241 -12.94 8.87 -6.69
CA SER A 241 -13.92 8.05 -7.40
C SER A 241 -13.88 8.28 -8.92
N LYS A 242 -14.13 7.20 -9.66
CA LYS A 242 -14.40 7.23 -11.11
C LYS A 242 -15.89 7.41 -11.44
N GLY A 243 -16.75 7.45 -10.41
CA GLY A 243 -18.17 7.79 -10.57
C GLY A 243 -19.18 6.90 -9.84
N LYS A 244 -19.12 5.58 -9.97
CA LYS A 244 -20.14 4.69 -9.37
C LYS A 244 -20.11 4.70 -7.83
N TYR A 245 -18.93 4.54 -7.26
CA TYR A 245 -18.75 4.46 -5.80
C TYR A 245 -18.28 5.80 -5.25
N THR A 246 -18.65 6.11 -4.01
CA THR A 246 -18.28 7.36 -3.34
C THR A 246 -17.11 7.15 -2.37
N GLY A 247 -16.43 8.23 -2.01
CA GLY A 247 -15.40 8.20 -0.98
C GLY A 247 -15.95 7.74 0.36
N GLU A 248 -17.19 8.12 0.68
CA GLU A 248 -17.91 7.70 1.89
C GLU A 248 -18.13 6.18 1.93
N TYR A 249 -18.54 5.58 0.80
CA TYR A 249 -18.75 4.13 0.72
C TYR A 249 -17.45 3.38 1.03
N ILE A 250 -16.36 3.75 0.38
CA ILE A 250 -15.06 3.12 0.61
C ILE A 250 -14.53 3.42 2.02
N LYS A 251 -14.74 4.64 2.56
CA LYS A 251 -14.40 4.94 3.95
C LYS A 251 -15.06 3.96 4.91
N MET A 252 -16.38 3.80 4.82
CA MET A 252 -17.13 2.91 5.71
C MET A 252 -16.67 1.45 5.60
N TYR A 253 -16.29 1.01 4.39
CA TYR A 253 -15.71 -0.31 4.19
C TYR A 253 -14.32 -0.42 4.85
N LEU A 254 -13.42 0.52 4.60
CA LEU A 254 -12.05 0.50 5.13
C LEU A 254 -11.99 0.65 6.66
N ASP A 255 -12.91 1.39 7.25
CA ASP A 255 -13.04 1.54 8.72
C ASP A 255 -13.78 0.35 9.35
N GLY A 256 -14.43 -0.48 8.53
CA GLY A 256 -15.08 -1.70 8.98
C GLY A 256 -14.08 -2.83 9.30
N PRO A 257 -14.53 -3.93 9.91
CA PRO A 257 -13.65 -5.00 10.40
C PRO A 257 -12.82 -5.66 9.29
N VAL A 258 -13.36 -5.83 8.10
CA VAL A 258 -12.66 -6.42 6.95
C VAL A 258 -11.64 -5.43 6.38
N GLY A 259 -12.06 -4.21 6.12
CA GLY A 259 -11.18 -3.16 5.57
C GLY A 259 -10.02 -2.82 6.48
N THR A 260 -10.26 -2.76 7.81
CA THR A 260 -9.23 -2.54 8.81
C THR A 260 -8.14 -3.62 8.76
N LEU A 261 -8.51 -4.91 8.63
CA LEU A 261 -7.53 -6.00 8.48
C LEU A 261 -6.70 -5.88 7.20
N PHE A 262 -7.31 -5.45 6.08
CA PHE A 262 -6.55 -5.16 4.88
C PHE A 262 -5.58 -3.99 5.09
N LEU A 263 -6.04 -2.91 5.70
CA LEU A 263 -5.18 -1.75 6.00
C LEU A 263 -4.02 -2.13 6.93
N GLU A 264 -4.26 -2.95 7.94
CA GLU A 264 -3.21 -3.48 8.83
C GLU A 264 -2.19 -4.34 8.07
N THR A 265 -2.64 -5.13 7.10
CA THR A 265 -1.77 -5.99 6.28
C THR A 265 -0.83 -5.16 5.41
N ILE A 266 -1.32 -4.08 4.80
CA ILE A 266 -0.51 -3.20 3.94
C ILE A 266 0.29 -2.16 4.72
N HIS A 267 -0.03 -1.95 5.99
CA HIS A 267 0.64 -1.03 6.90
C HIS A 267 1.68 -1.74 7.76
N ALA A 268 2.49 -2.61 7.22
CA ALA A 268 3.46 -3.48 7.90
C ALA A 268 4.44 -2.73 8.85
N GLY A 269 3.90 -2.02 9.84
CA GLY A 269 4.68 -1.45 10.96
C GLY A 269 5.58 -0.26 10.61
N ASP A 270 5.49 0.29 9.41
CA ASP A 270 6.38 1.33 8.97
C ASP A 270 5.80 2.74 9.21
N ALA A 271 6.57 3.58 9.89
CA ALA A 271 6.25 4.99 10.13
C ALA A 271 6.24 5.84 8.83
N LEU A 272 6.68 5.27 7.71
CA LEU A 272 6.93 5.97 6.44
C LEU A 272 5.72 6.11 5.52
N GLY A 273 4.59 5.51 5.86
CA GLY A 273 3.37 5.76 5.10
C GLY A 273 2.68 4.50 4.57
N LEU A 274 1.58 4.74 3.88
CA LEU A 274 0.77 3.72 3.25
C LEU A 274 1.32 3.45 1.84
N LYS A 275 1.60 2.19 1.52
CA LYS A 275 1.97 1.80 0.15
C LYS A 275 0.74 1.96 -0.75
N SER A 276 0.70 3.05 -1.52
CA SER A 276 -0.47 3.42 -2.32
C SER A 276 -0.84 2.38 -3.37
N SER A 277 0.15 1.69 -3.95
CA SER A 277 -0.09 0.58 -4.89
C SER A 277 -0.82 -0.59 -4.23
N ARG A 278 -0.50 -0.91 -2.98
CA ARG A 278 -1.16 -1.96 -2.20
C ARG A 278 -2.58 -1.57 -1.82
N LEU A 279 -2.79 -0.31 -1.39
CA LEU A 279 -4.11 0.22 -1.12
C LEU A 279 -5.06 0.04 -2.30
N MET A 280 -4.60 0.37 -3.51
CA MET A 280 -5.42 0.33 -4.71
C MET A 280 -5.87 -1.09 -5.10
N ARG A 281 -5.23 -2.11 -4.57
CA ARG A 281 -5.54 -3.53 -4.82
C ARG A 281 -6.44 -4.17 -3.76
N ILE A 282 -6.73 -3.48 -2.66
CA ILE A 282 -7.67 -3.97 -1.67
C ILE A 282 -9.00 -4.26 -2.37
N PRO A 283 -9.51 -5.49 -2.32
CA PRO A 283 -10.82 -5.81 -2.85
C PRO A 283 -11.90 -5.24 -1.93
N PHE A 284 -13.00 -4.77 -2.50
CA PHE A 284 -14.15 -4.28 -1.73
C PHE A 284 -15.45 -4.87 -2.29
N PRO A 285 -16.49 -5.01 -1.45
CA PRO A 285 -17.76 -5.61 -1.89
C PRO A 285 -18.46 -4.75 -2.94
N ASP A 286 -19.00 -5.40 -3.96
CA ASP A 286 -19.92 -4.77 -4.90
C ASP A 286 -21.28 -4.56 -4.22
N ALA A 287 -21.95 -3.46 -4.55
CA ALA A 287 -23.27 -3.17 -4.02
C ALA A 287 -24.17 -2.56 -5.10
N PRO A 288 -25.50 -2.77 -4.99
CA PRO A 288 -26.45 -2.06 -5.83
C PRO A 288 -26.43 -0.56 -5.51
N GLU A 289 -26.86 0.26 -6.46
CA GLU A 289 -26.82 1.72 -6.36
C GLU A 289 -27.55 2.26 -5.13
N GLU A 290 -28.67 1.66 -4.77
CA GLU A 290 -29.42 2.01 -3.55
C GLU A 290 -28.61 1.76 -2.27
N GLY A 291 -27.88 0.63 -2.22
CA GLY A 291 -27.00 0.31 -1.09
C GLY A 291 -25.83 1.30 -0.99
N ILE A 292 -25.22 1.67 -2.12
CA ILE A 292 -24.14 2.67 -2.16
C ILE A 292 -24.66 4.03 -1.66
N SER A 293 -25.84 4.44 -2.15
CA SER A 293 -26.47 5.71 -1.75
C SER A 293 -26.79 5.73 -0.26
N THR A 294 -27.35 4.65 0.29
CA THR A 294 -27.67 4.53 1.71
C THR A 294 -26.42 4.63 2.59
N VAL A 295 -25.38 3.87 2.28
CA VAL A 295 -24.11 3.91 3.03
C VAL A 295 -23.46 5.28 2.93
N THR A 296 -23.48 5.90 1.74
CA THR A 296 -22.94 7.25 1.52
C THR A 296 -23.63 8.28 2.43
N GLU A 297 -24.95 8.28 2.52
CA GLU A 297 -25.69 9.25 3.32
C GLU A 297 -25.52 9.00 4.83
N LEU A 298 -25.52 7.75 5.25
CA LEU A 298 -25.21 7.37 6.65
C LEU A 298 -23.81 7.86 7.05
N CYS A 299 -22.81 7.59 6.23
CA CYS A 299 -21.43 8.07 6.47
C CYS A 299 -21.37 9.59 6.56
N ARG A 300 -21.96 10.28 5.59
CA ARG A 300 -21.97 11.75 5.52
C ARG A 300 -22.59 12.38 6.75
N THR A 301 -23.73 11.88 7.18
CA THR A 301 -24.44 12.36 8.38
C THR A 301 -23.60 12.12 9.63
N SER A 302 -23.14 10.88 9.84
CA SER A 302 -22.35 10.51 11.01
C SER A 302 -21.03 11.32 11.11
N VAL A 303 -20.30 11.46 10.00
CA VAL A 303 -19.05 12.23 9.97
C VAL A 303 -19.28 13.70 10.29
N LYS A 304 -20.36 14.31 9.80
CA LYS A 304 -20.72 15.70 10.14
C LYS A 304 -20.99 15.88 11.64
N GLU A 305 -21.79 14.99 12.22
CA GLU A 305 -22.13 15.02 13.64
C GLU A 305 -20.90 14.83 14.53
N LEU A 306 -20.08 13.80 14.23
CA LEU A 306 -18.85 13.52 14.96
C LEU A 306 -17.84 14.66 14.85
N SER A 307 -17.66 15.23 13.64
CA SER A 307 -16.77 16.38 13.41
C SER A 307 -17.21 17.59 14.22
N ALA A 308 -18.51 17.89 14.27
CA ALA A 308 -19.05 18.97 15.08
C ALA A 308 -18.86 18.73 16.58
N ALA A 309 -19.11 17.52 17.06
CA ALA A 309 -18.88 17.12 18.45
C ALA A 309 -17.41 17.24 18.85
N ALA A 310 -16.50 16.79 17.99
CA ALA A 310 -15.05 16.89 18.21
C ALA A 310 -14.56 18.35 18.25
N ALA A 311 -15.08 19.21 17.38
CA ALA A 311 -14.77 20.65 17.39
C ALA A 311 -15.24 21.32 18.70
N ASN A 312 -16.47 21.04 19.12
CA ASN A 312 -17.02 21.54 20.38
C ASN A 312 -16.19 21.06 21.58
N TRP A 313 -15.75 19.80 21.57
CA TRP A 313 -14.90 19.27 22.64
C TRP A 313 -13.54 19.99 22.70
N ARG A 314 -12.89 20.21 21.56
CA ARG A 314 -11.62 20.96 21.52
C ARG A 314 -11.76 22.39 22.03
N GLU A 315 -12.79 23.09 21.61
CA GLU A 315 -13.05 24.46 22.09
C GLU A 315 -13.33 24.49 23.59
N SER A 316 -14.14 23.57 24.11
CA SER A 316 -14.40 23.43 25.54
C SER A 316 -13.13 23.16 26.32
N LYS A 317 -12.27 22.28 25.83
CA LYS A 317 -10.95 21.98 26.42
C LYS A 317 -10.05 23.20 26.42
N LYS A 318 -9.99 23.95 25.35
CA LYS A 318 -9.20 25.18 25.22
C LYS A 318 -9.67 26.22 26.24
N ARG A 319 -10.99 26.43 26.35
CA ARG A 319 -11.60 27.35 27.32
C ARG A 319 -11.32 26.92 28.76
N ALA A 320 -11.45 25.65 29.07
CA ALA A 320 -11.14 25.13 30.41
C ALA A 320 -9.67 25.40 30.80
N VAL A 321 -8.71 25.13 29.88
CA VAL A 321 -7.31 25.42 30.13
C VAL A 321 -7.04 26.91 30.35
N GLN A 322 -7.67 27.80 29.58
CA GLN A 322 -7.55 29.25 29.76
C GLN A 322 -8.03 29.67 31.15
N LEU A 323 -9.19 29.18 31.60
CA LEU A 323 -9.72 29.45 32.94
C LEU A 323 -8.80 28.91 34.05
N MET A 324 -8.30 27.69 33.91
CA MET A 324 -7.34 27.11 34.87
C MET A 324 -6.03 27.90 34.96
N MET A 325 -5.61 28.54 33.88
CA MET A 325 -4.38 29.37 33.85
C MET A 325 -4.63 30.82 34.23
N GLY A 326 -5.82 31.19 34.69
CA GLY A 326 -6.17 32.56 35.07
C GLY A 326 -6.19 33.57 33.94
N LYS A 327 -6.34 33.09 32.69
CA LYS A 327 -6.50 33.93 31.50
C LYS A 327 -7.98 34.00 31.18
N SER A 328 -8.61 35.11 31.57
CA SER A 328 -10.02 35.42 31.19
C SER A 328 -10.13 35.88 29.74
#